data_a2b70df8b147f8a1442c94e64e45ad97
#
_entry.id   a2b70df8b147f8a1442c94e64e45ad97
#
_cell.length_a   1.000
_cell.length_b   1.000
_cell.length_c   1.000
_cell.angle_alpha   90.00
_cell.angle_beta   90.00
_cell.angle_gamma   90.00
#
_symmetry.space_group_name_H-M   'P 1'
#
loop_
_entity.id
_entity.type
_entity.pdbx_description
1 polymer ?
#
loop_
_entity_poly.entity_id
_entity_poly.type
_entity_poly.pdbx_seq_one_letter_code
_entity_poly.pdbx_strand_id
1 'polypeptide(L)'
;DINPMMTTKIKPLRIYEIFVIPLLSLFFSFSALGMKVFDMEEIRDPSTLKIKVLQDWHEVQGPIATRQKLVTINVGDLWPGQEYRVPVRMVVPAKGKAKGFHLTGGSSPSRLQKDARPNPTERELLEGGVGLVITVVQEPGSYGQRELANASEKKFAESLNPRFKIQYWAWPATLMRAITTAYAEKDHFEKGKVAMSGGSKNGASPSMAIIHDERMTAVHA
;
A
#
# COMPACT_ATOMS: atom_id res chain seq x y z
N ASP A 1 41.65 77.35 0.90
CA ASP A 1 41.54 76.06 0.25
C ASP A 1 40.19 75.44 0.62
N ILE A 2 39.29 75.49 -0.36
CA ILE A 2 37.91 74.97 -0.20
C ILE A 2 37.85 73.59 -0.89
N ASN A 3 37.56 72.55 -0.10
CA ASN A 3 37.46 71.16 -0.55
C ASN A 3 36.09 70.92 -1.24
N PRO A 4 36.01 70.37 -2.46
CA PRO A 4 34.74 70.16 -3.14
C PRO A 4 34.00 68.93 -2.62
N MET A 5 32.72 69.13 -2.34
CA MET A 5 31.71 68.14 -1.95
C MET A 5 31.58 67.03 -2.98
N MET A 6 31.80 65.76 -2.55
CA MET A 6 31.49 64.58 -3.36
C MET A 6 29.97 64.36 -3.43
N THR A 7 29.41 64.61 -4.58
CA THR A 7 28.01 64.22 -4.89
C THR A 7 27.93 62.74 -5.29
N THR A 8 27.36 61.90 -4.41
CA THR A 8 27.09 60.52 -4.70
C THR A 8 25.90 60.43 -5.65
N LYS A 9 26.14 60.02 -6.89
CA LYS A 9 25.07 59.70 -7.86
C LYS A 9 24.39 58.40 -7.46
N ILE A 10 23.16 58.48 -6.97
CA ILE A 10 22.25 57.30 -6.77
C ILE A 10 21.81 56.83 -8.16
N LYS A 11 22.22 55.61 -8.55
CA LYS A 11 21.70 54.95 -9.77
C LYS A 11 20.23 54.55 -9.55
N PRO A 12 19.31 54.82 -10.49
CA PRO A 12 17.93 54.38 -10.36
C PRO A 12 17.87 52.83 -10.44
N LEU A 13 17.26 52.22 -9.42
CA LEU A 13 16.94 50.80 -9.42
C LEU A 13 16.01 50.50 -10.62
N ARG A 14 16.41 49.56 -11.48
CA ARG A 14 15.60 49.18 -12.64
C ARG A 14 14.39 48.39 -12.17
N ILE A 15 13.19 48.90 -12.43
CA ILE A 15 11.86 48.38 -12.02
C ILE A 15 11.61 46.93 -12.51
N TYR A 16 12.38 46.42 -13.46
CA TYR A 16 12.19 45.08 -14.01
C TYR A 16 12.70 43.95 -13.09
N GLU A 17 13.52 44.25 -12.09
CA GLU A 17 14.01 43.19 -11.16
C GLU A 17 12.97 42.79 -10.12
N ILE A 18 11.95 43.64 -9.88
CA ILE A 18 10.90 43.38 -8.88
C ILE A 18 9.82 42.42 -9.42
N PHE A 19 9.64 42.28 -10.74
CA PHE A 19 8.60 41.44 -11.32
C PHE A 19 9.07 40.02 -11.71
N VAL A 20 10.35 39.76 -11.84
CA VAL A 20 10.89 38.47 -12.23
C VAL A 20 10.90 37.45 -11.06
N ILE A 21 11.17 37.95 -9.83
CA ILE A 21 11.24 37.08 -8.64
C ILE A 21 9.87 36.44 -8.28
N PRO A 22 8.74 37.18 -8.23
CA PRO A 22 7.44 36.55 -7.92
C PRO A 22 6.94 35.67 -9.06
N LEU A 23 7.29 35.91 -10.32
CA LEU A 23 6.90 35.02 -11.43
C LEU A 23 7.66 33.69 -11.39
N LEU A 24 8.95 33.70 -11.03
CA LEU A 24 9.73 32.48 -10.83
C LEU A 24 9.21 31.66 -9.63
N SER A 25 8.82 32.33 -8.54
CA SER A 25 8.25 31.65 -7.37
C SER A 25 6.88 31.02 -7.66
N LEU A 26 6.07 31.61 -8.55
CA LEU A 26 4.83 31.01 -9.01
C LEU A 26 5.04 29.74 -9.84
N PHE A 27 6.09 29.71 -10.70
CA PHE A 27 6.43 28.51 -11.45
C PHE A 27 6.98 27.38 -10.56
N PHE A 28 7.73 27.69 -9.50
CA PHE A 28 8.20 26.71 -8.53
C PHE A 28 7.08 26.16 -7.63
N SER A 29 6.03 26.94 -7.36
CA SER A 29 4.89 26.49 -6.57
C SER A 29 4.00 25.50 -7.31
N PHE A 30 3.96 25.50 -8.65
CA PHE A 30 3.23 24.51 -9.45
C PHE A 30 3.96 23.18 -9.56
N SER A 31 5.27 23.15 -9.34
CA SER A 31 6.07 21.91 -9.38
C SER A 31 6.00 21.08 -8.10
N ALA A 32 5.41 21.62 -7.03
CA ALA A 32 5.27 20.95 -5.73
C ALA A 32 3.91 20.25 -5.54
N LEU A 33 3.06 20.19 -6.56
CA LEU A 33 1.96 19.22 -6.61
C LEU A 33 2.57 17.84 -6.87
N GLY A 34 3.22 17.29 -5.85
CA GLY A 34 3.79 15.96 -5.88
C GLY A 34 2.73 14.99 -6.42
N MET A 35 3.09 14.27 -7.47
CA MET A 35 2.22 13.25 -8.07
C MET A 35 1.80 12.30 -6.94
N LYS A 36 0.51 12.27 -6.58
CA LYS A 36 0.00 11.35 -5.58
C LYS A 36 0.26 9.93 -6.10
N VAL A 37 1.19 9.25 -5.46
CA VAL A 37 1.55 7.87 -5.84
C VAL A 37 0.37 6.93 -5.61
N PHE A 38 -0.41 7.17 -4.55
CA PHE A 38 -1.58 6.37 -4.19
C PHE A 38 -2.84 7.23 -4.24
N ASP A 39 -3.85 6.74 -4.95
CA ASP A 39 -5.22 7.22 -4.82
C ASP A 39 -5.87 6.50 -3.62
N MET A 40 -5.92 7.20 -2.49
CA MET A 40 -6.44 6.63 -1.25
C MET A 40 -7.96 6.48 -1.25
N GLU A 41 -8.69 7.19 -2.10
CA GLU A 41 -10.13 7.02 -2.28
C GLU A 41 -10.38 5.67 -2.97
N GLU A 42 -9.71 5.43 -4.09
CA GLU A 42 -9.76 4.13 -4.80
C GLU A 42 -9.31 2.98 -3.88
N ILE A 43 -8.17 3.15 -3.18
CA ILE A 43 -7.61 2.11 -2.31
C ILE A 43 -8.58 1.71 -1.20
N ARG A 44 -9.34 2.66 -0.66
CA ARG A 44 -10.30 2.43 0.44
C ARG A 44 -11.69 2.02 -0.02
N ASP A 45 -11.99 2.14 -1.31
CA ASP A 45 -13.29 1.77 -1.86
C ASP A 45 -13.37 0.24 -2.11
N PRO A 46 -14.21 -0.50 -1.34
CA PRO A 46 -14.35 -1.92 -1.51
C PRO A 46 -15.03 -2.30 -2.84
N SER A 47 -15.78 -1.40 -3.49
CA SER A 47 -16.47 -1.66 -4.76
C SER A 47 -15.49 -1.87 -5.92
N THR A 48 -14.30 -1.29 -5.82
CA THR A 48 -13.24 -1.39 -6.85
C THR A 48 -12.37 -2.63 -6.72
N LEU A 49 -12.54 -3.43 -5.65
CA LEU A 49 -11.75 -4.67 -5.40
C LEU A 49 -11.99 -5.76 -6.44
N LYS A 50 -13.11 -5.73 -7.15
CA LYS A 50 -13.48 -6.79 -8.13
C LYS A 50 -13.21 -8.20 -7.56
N ILE A 51 -13.72 -8.48 -6.38
CA ILE A 51 -13.47 -9.70 -5.61
C ILE A 51 -13.90 -10.93 -6.42
N LYS A 52 -13.00 -11.92 -6.53
CA LYS A 52 -13.34 -13.27 -7.00
C LYS A 52 -13.16 -14.23 -5.82
N VAL A 53 -14.24 -14.85 -5.37
CA VAL A 53 -14.22 -15.83 -4.28
C VAL A 53 -13.66 -17.15 -4.81
N LEU A 54 -12.55 -17.61 -4.23
CA LEU A 54 -11.96 -18.93 -4.49
C LEU A 54 -12.46 -19.97 -3.49
N GLN A 55 -12.72 -19.52 -2.26
CA GLN A 55 -13.33 -20.30 -1.18
C GLN A 55 -14.04 -19.32 -0.24
N ASP A 56 -15.33 -19.52 -0.03
CA ASP A 56 -16.10 -18.67 0.88
C ASP A 56 -15.89 -19.09 2.34
N TRP A 57 -16.41 -18.27 3.25
CA TRP A 57 -16.29 -18.51 4.69
C TRP A 57 -16.78 -19.89 5.08
N HIS A 58 -15.93 -20.65 5.74
CA HIS A 58 -16.24 -21.98 6.29
C HIS A 58 -15.34 -22.26 7.49
N GLU A 59 -15.76 -23.21 8.29
CA GLU A 59 -14.98 -23.69 9.44
C GLU A 59 -13.87 -24.63 9.00
N VAL A 60 -12.68 -24.42 9.56
CA VAL A 60 -11.51 -25.28 9.38
C VAL A 60 -11.08 -25.80 10.73
N GLN A 61 -11.12 -27.10 10.87
CA GLN A 61 -10.70 -27.82 12.07
C GLN A 61 -9.17 -27.94 12.11
N GLY A 62 -8.60 -27.95 13.31
CA GLY A 62 -7.15 -28.04 13.51
C GLY A 62 -6.79 -27.97 14.98
N PRO A 63 -5.53 -27.63 15.29
CA PRO A 63 -5.13 -27.36 16.69
C PRO A 63 -5.98 -26.29 17.35
N ILE A 64 -6.44 -25.31 16.57
CA ILE A 64 -7.53 -24.38 16.90
C ILE A 64 -8.52 -24.36 15.75
N ALA A 65 -9.80 -24.27 16.08
CA ALA A 65 -10.84 -24.10 15.08
C ALA A 65 -10.88 -22.66 14.59
N THR A 66 -10.98 -22.46 13.28
CA THR A 66 -10.98 -21.14 12.62
C THR A 66 -12.09 -21.08 11.57
N ARG A 67 -12.48 -19.86 11.18
CA ARG A 67 -13.20 -19.62 9.94
C ARG A 67 -12.27 -18.96 8.95
N GLN A 68 -12.31 -19.41 7.71
CA GLN A 68 -11.40 -18.98 6.68
C GLN A 68 -12.12 -18.63 5.38
N LYS A 69 -11.57 -17.68 4.66
CA LYS A 69 -11.99 -17.27 3.31
C LYS A 69 -10.78 -17.02 2.45
N LEU A 70 -10.83 -17.42 1.18
CA LEU A 70 -9.80 -17.14 0.19
C LEU A 70 -10.44 -16.44 -1.01
N VAL A 71 -9.87 -15.30 -1.39
CA VAL A 71 -10.32 -14.51 -2.53
C VAL A 71 -9.15 -14.09 -3.39
N THR A 72 -9.40 -13.63 -4.60
CA THR A 72 -8.48 -12.71 -5.30
C THR A 72 -9.12 -11.34 -5.42
N ILE A 73 -8.28 -10.32 -5.34
CA ILE A 73 -8.69 -8.92 -5.44
C ILE A 73 -7.93 -8.21 -6.56
N ASN A 74 -8.56 -7.22 -7.17
CA ASN A 74 -7.84 -6.23 -7.98
C ASN A 74 -7.21 -5.19 -7.05
N VAL A 75 -5.90 -5.01 -7.13
CA VAL A 75 -5.18 -3.97 -6.40
C VAL A 75 -5.36 -2.61 -7.08
N GLY A 76 -5.57 -2.62 -8.37
CA GLY A 76 -5.70 -1.48 -9.27
C GLY A 76 -4.93 -1.72 -10.58
N ASP A 77 -4.98 -0.77 -11.48
CA ASP A 77 -4.24 -0.87 -12.73
C ASP A 77 -2.83 -0.31 -12.58
N LEU A 78 -1.82 -1.08 -12.95
CA LEU A 78 -0.43 -0.59 -13.05
C LEU A 78 -0.32 0.50 -14.12
N TRP A 79 -0.93 0.25 -15.28
CA TRP A 79 -1.16 1.21 -16.37
C TRP A 79 -2.53 0.91 -17.00
N PRO A 80 -3.09 1.79 -17.80
CA PRO A 80 -4.43 1.60 -18.35
C PRO A 80 -4.64 0.21 -18.96
N GLY A 81 -5.62 -0.53 -18.43
CA GLY A 81 -5.98 -1.87 -18.86
C GLY A 81 -5.12 -3.01 -18.32
N GLN A 82 -4.12 -2.72 -17.47
CA GLN A 82 -3.28 -3.76 -16.85
C GLN A 82 -3.62 -3.92 -15.38
N GLU A 83 -4.60 -4.73 -15.07
CA GLU A 83 -4.95 -5.07 -13.68
C GLU A 83 -3.79 -5.79 -12.96
N TYR A 84 -3.57 -5.38 -11.71
CA TYR A 84 -2.72 -6.11 -10.78
C TYR A 84 -3.58 -6.85 -9.77
N ARG A 85 -3.62 -8.17 -9.87
CA ARG A 85 -4.50 -9.03 -9.08
C ARG A 85 -3.69 -9.93 -8.16
N VAL A 86 -4.11 -10.03 -6.89
CA VAL A 86 -3.44 -10.84 -5.87
C VAL A 86 -4.44 -11.68 -5.07
N PRO A 87 -4.01 -12.83 -4.51
CA PRO A 87 -4.80 -13.56 -3.55
C PRO A 87 -4.75 -12.89 -2.16
N VAL A 88 -5.86 -13.00 -1.44
CA VAL A 88 -5.99 -12.63 -0.03
C VAL A 88 -6.70 -13.76 0.69
N ARG A 89 -6.03 -14.33 1.70
CA ARG A 89 -6.62 -15.28 2.63
C ARG A 89 -6.90 -14.58 3.95
N MET A 90 -8.10 -14.76 4.44
CA MET A 90 -8.58 -14.22 5.71
C MET A 90 -8.86 -15.36 6.67
N VAL A 91 -8.40 -15.25 7.90
CA VAL A 91 -8.59 -16.24 8.97
C VAL A 91 -9.04 -15.52 10.22
N VAL A 92 -10.13 -15.99 10.82
CA VAL A 92 -10.63 -15.44 12.08
C VAL A 92 -10.89 -16.58 13.07
N PRO A 93 -10.97 -16.31 14.40
CA PRO A 93 -11.41 -17.31 15.37
C PRO A 93 -12.72 -17.95 14.96
N ALA A 94 -12.96 -19.19 15.35
CA ALA A 94 -14.20 -19.93 15.02
C ALA A 94 -15.44 -19.20 15.54
N LYS A 95 -15.33 -18.50 16.68
CA LYS A 95 -16.43 -17.77 17.32
C LYS A 95 -16.13 -16.28 17.40
N GLY A 96 -17.17 -15.46 17.23
CA GLY A 96 -17.06 -14.00 17.32
C GLY A 96 -16.39 -13.35 16.10
N LYS A 97 -16.16 -12.05 16.19
CA LYS A 97 -15.40 -11.26 15.19
C LYS A 97 -13.96 -11.09 15.69
N ALA A 98 -13.03 -10.98 14.75
CA ALA A 98 -11.66 -10.60 15.08
C ALA A 98 -11.62 -9.13 15.48
N LYS A 99 -11.00 -8.80 16.63
CA LYS A 99 -10.91 -7.45 17.22
C LYS A 99 -9.87 -6.54 16.54
N GLY A 100 -9.29 -6.99 15.50
CA GLY A 100 -8.23 -6.43 14.69
C GLY A 100 -7.54 -7.57 13.97
N PHE A 101 -6.49 -7.30 13.23
CA PHE A 101 -5.79 -8.38 12.53
C PHE A 101 -4.31 -8.09 12.30
N HIS A 102 -3.58 -9.18 12.14
CA HIS A 102 -2.19 -9.16 11.68
C HIS A 102 -2.17 -9.37 10.17
N LEU A 103 -1.53 -8.44 9.47
CA LEU A 103 -1.37 -8.47 8.02
C LEU A 103 0.02 -8.98 7.66
N THR A 104 0.09 -9.94 6.75
CA THR A 104 1.34 -10.51 6.24
C THR A 104 1.38 -10.44 4.73
N GLY A 105 2.41 -9.81 4.17
CA GLY A 105 2.57 -9.60 2.73
C GLY A 105 3.67 -10.44 2.05
N GLY A 106 4.45 -11.20 2.81
CA GLY A 106 5.57 -12.01 2.31
C GLY A 106 5.33 -13.50 2.35
N SER A 107 4.08 -13.93 2.24
CA SER A 107 3.73 -15.34 2.42
C SER A 107 4.08 -16.18 1.20
N SER A 108 4.56 -17.41 1.47
CA SER A 108 4.75 -18.41 0.43
C SER A 108 3.40 -18.82 -0.19
N PRO A 109 3.38 -19.35 -1.44
CA PRO A 109 2.16 -19.82 -2.07
C PRO A 109 1.37 -20.83 -1.25
N SER A 110 2.05 -21.67 -0.46
CA SER A 110 1.42 -22.67 0.43
C SER A 110 0.53 -22.03 1.50
N ARG A 111 0.81 -20.77 1.89
CA ARG A 111 0.01 -20.02 2.86
C ARG A 111 -1.28 -19.46 2.28
N LEU A 112 -1.37 -19.40 0.96
CA LEU A 112 -2.49 -18.87 0.19
C LEU A 112 -3.31 -19.98 -0.49
N GLN A 113 -3.18 -21.19 0.01
CA GLN A 113 -4.02 -22.33 -0.38
C GLN A 113 -5.27 -22.40 0.50
N LYS A 114 -6.27 -23.12 -0.02
CA LYS A 114 -7.47 -23.45 0.76
C LYS A 114 -7.06 -24.22 2.02
N ASP A 115 -7.68 -23.89 3.13
CA ASP A 115 -7.52 -24.57 4.43
C ASP A 115 -6.08 -24.63 4.98
N ALA A 116 -5.22 -23.74 4.50
CA ALA A 116 -3.85 -23.69 4.99
C ALA A 116 -3.84 -23.42 6.50
N ARG A 117 -3.09 -24.24 7.24
CA ARG A 117 -3.06 -24.18 8.71
C ARG A 117 -2.28 -22.97 9.21
N PRO A 118 -2.78 -22.27 10.24
CA PRO A 118 -2.00 -21.25 10.94
C PRO A 118 -0.74 -21.84 11.56
N ASN A 119 0.36 -21.09 11.50
CA ASN A 119 1.60 -21.45 12.20
C ASN A 119 1.46 -21.21 13.73
N PRO A 120 2.43 -21.60 14.58
CA PRO A 120 2.32 -21.43 16.03
C PRO A 120 2.04 -19.98 16.46
N THR A 121 2.76 -19.00 15.98
CA THR A 121 2.57 -17.58 16.31
C THR A 121 1.18 -17.09 15.87
N GLU A 122 0.72 -17.50 14.71
CA GLU A 122 -0.62 -17.14 14.23
C GLU A 122 -1.74 -17.77 15.06
N ARG A 123 -1.51 -18.95 15.60
CA ARG A 123 -2.48 -19.58 16.53
C ARG A 123 -2.61 -18.76 17.81
N GLU A 124 -1.50 -18.29 18.39
CA GLU A 124 -1.50 -17.41 19.56
C GLU A 124 -2.28 -16.12 19.30
N LEU A 125 -2.09 -15.52 18.13
CA LEU A 125 -2.86 -14.33 17.72
C LEU A 125 -4.35 -14.62 17.64
N LEU A 126 -4.73 -15.73 17.00
CA LEU A 126 -6.12 -16.15 16.87
C LEU A 126 -6.77 -16.48 18.22
N GLU A 127 -6.06 -17.15 19.13
CA GLU A 127 -6.47 -17.40 20.51
C GLU A 127 -6.71 -16.10 21.29
N GLY A 128 -5.89 -15.09 21.03
CA GLY A 128 -6.06 -13.72 21.54
C GLY A 128 -7.19 -12.92 20.88
N GLY A 129 -7.91 -13.50 19.93
CA GLY A 129 -9.01 -12.84 19.21
C GLY A 129 -8.55 -11.95 18.06
N VAL A 130 -7.28 -12.04 17.64
CA VAL A 130 -6.70 -11.29 16.51
C VAL A 130 -6.85 -12.12 15.24
N GLY A 131 -7.43 -11.54 14.20
CA GLY A 131 -7.54 -12.16 12.89
C GLY A 131 -6.22 -12.14 12.11
N LEU A 132 -6.18 -12.88 11.01
CA LEU A 132 -5.06 -12.89 10.08
C LEU A 132 -5.55 -12.48 8.69
N VAL A 133 -4.79 -11.61 8.04
CA VAL A 133 -4.96 -11.27 6.63
C VAL A 133 -3.63 -11.55 5.94
N ILE A 134 -3.65 -12.47 5.00
CA ILE A 134 -2.44 -13.03 4.38
C ILE A 134 -2.53 -12.75 2.88
N THR A 135 -1.50 -12.10 2.34
CA THR A 135 -1.39 -11.81 0.91
C THR A 135 0.05 -12.00 0.44
N VAL A 136 0.35 -11.66 -0.80
CA VAL A 136 1.70 -11.77 -1.36
C VAL A 136 2.11 -10.47 -2.03
N VAL A 137 3.31 -9.98 -1.69
CA VAL A 137 3.91 -8.78 -2.30
C VAL A 137 5.15 -9.08 -3.13
N GLN A 138 5.71 -10.29 -3.07
CA GLN A 138 7.05 -10.57 -3.61
C GLN A 138 7.18 -11.73 -4.60
N GLU A 139 6.12 -12.47 -4.86
CA GLU A 139 6.22 -13.69 -5.68
C GLU A 139 5.52 -13.53 -7.06
N PRO A 140 6.04 -12.67 -7.96
CA PRO A 140 5.42 -12.47 -9.26
C PRO A 140 5.35 -13.78 -10.05
N GLY A 141 6.31 -14.70 -9.86
CA GLY A 141 6.37 -15.96 -10.59
C GLY A 141 5.33 -17.00 -10.16
N SER A 142 4.91 -16.97 -8.88
CA SER A 142 4.00 -17.98 -8.32
C SER A 142 2.54 -17.80 -8.76
N TYR A 143 2.19 -16.61 -9.28
CA TYR A 143 0.84 -16.26 -9.73
C TYR A 143 0.82 -15.76 -11.18
N GLY A 144 1.77 -16.18 -12.00
CA GLY A 144 1.87 -15.78 -13.41
C GLY A 144 2.28 -14.33 -13.64
N GLN A 145 2.94 -13.70 -12.67
CA GLN A 145 3.26 -12.26 -12.75
C GLN A 145 4.71 -11.95 -13.15
N ARG A 146 5.52 -12.93 -13.52
CA ARG A 146 6.94 -12.71 -13.88
C ARG A 146 7.08 -11.81 -15.12
N GLU A 147 6.29 -12.06 -16.16
CA GLU A 147 6.27 -11.25 -17.37
C GLU A 147 5.81 -9.83 -17.07
N LEU A 148 4.81 -9.69 -16.20
CA LEU A 148 4.32 -8.40 -15.75
C LEU A 148 5.40 -7.63 -14.99
N ALA A 149 6.21 -8.31 -14.18
CA ALA A 149 7.34 -7.67 -13.48
C ALA A 149 8.36 -7.10 -14.47
N ASN A 150 8.73 -7.85 -15.51
CA ASN A 150 9.65 -7.39 -16.55
C ASN A 150 9.07 -6.21 -17.35
N ALA A 151 7.79 -6.26 -17.71
CA ALA A 151 7.11 -5.15 -18.39
C ALA A 151 7.05 -3.89 -17.52
N SER A 152 6.81 -4.06 -16.20
CA SER A 152 6.83 -2.98 -15.22
C SER A 152 8.20 -2.29 -15.13
N GLU A 153 9.28 -3.05 -15.08
CA GLU A 153 10.64 -2.51 -15.11
C GLU A 153 10.89 -1.64 -16.35
N LYS A 154 10.54 -2.16 -17.51
CA LYS A 154 10.69 -1.43 -18.79
C LYS A 154 9.89 -0.13 -18.80
N LYS A 155 8.60 -0.18 -18.46
CA LYS A 155 7.74 1.00 -18.43
C LYS A 155 8.21 2.04 -17.42
N PHE A 156 8.69 1.61 -16.26
CA PHE A 156 9.27 2.53 -15.27
C PHE A 156 10.54 3.19 -15.81
N ALA A 157 11.44 2.44 -16.42
CA ALA A 157 12.67 2.99 -17.00
C ALA A 157 12.41 4.03 -18.10
N GLU A 158 11.35 3.84 -18.90
CA GLU A 158 10.93 4.75 -19.96
C GLU A 158 10.28 6.05 -19.46
N SER A 159 9.56 6.00 -18.35
CA SER A 159 8.71 7.11 -17.89
C SER A 159 9.10 7.71 -16.54
N LEU A 160 9.88 6.97 -15.73
CA LEU A 160 10.18 7.24 -14.32
C LEU A 160 8.90 7.40 -13.45
N ASN A 161 7.75 6.93 -13.94
CA ASN A 161 6.50 6.98 -13.20
C ASN A 161 6.48 5.87 -12.12
N PRO A 162 6.48 6.19 -10.82
CA PRO A 162 6.54 5.21 -9.73
C PRO A 162 5.34 4.25 -9.73
N ARG A 163 4.19 4.65 -10.29
CA ARG A 163 3.02 3.76 -10.42
C ARG A 163 3.32 2.55 -11.29
N PHE A 164 4.18 2.68 -12.30
CA PHE A 164 4.52 1.59 -13.20
C PHE A 164 5.52 0.59 -12.59
N LYS A 165 6.13 0.93 -11.46
CA LYS A 165 7.06 0.05 -10.75
C LYS A 165 6.30 -0.76 -9.69
N ILE A 166 6.25 -2.09 -9.88
CA ILE A 166 5.54 -3.00 -8.96
C ILE A 166 5.97 -2.78 -7.51
N GLN A 167 7.27 -2.68 -7.24
CA GLN A 167 7.79 -2.51 -5.89
C GLN A 167 7.39 -1.18 -5.25
N TYR A 168 7.27 -0.12 -6.04
CA TYR A 168 6.99 1.23 -5.51
C TYR A 168 5.51 1.47 -5.31
N TRP A 169 4.67 0.88 -6.16
CA TRP A 169 3.22 1.09 -6.10
C TRP A 169 2.45 -0.17 -5.71
N ALA A 170 2.60 -1.28 -6.46
CA ALA A 170 1.71 -2.41 -6.30
C ALA A 170 1.89 -3.14 -4.97
N TRP A 171 3.11 -3.27 -4.45
CA TRP A 171 3.33 -3.93 -3.17
C TRP A 171 2.72 -3.18 -1.99
N PRO A 172 2.98 -1.88 -1.75
CA PRO A 172 2.29 -1.13 -0.71
C PRO A 172 0.77 -1.07 -0.94
N ALA A 173 0.33 -0.85 -2.18
CA ALA A 173 -1.09 -0.84 -2.51
C ALA A 173 -1.78 -2.18 -2.19
N THR A 174 -1.11 -3.32 -2.45
CA THR A 174 -1.61 -4.66 -2.07
C THR A 174 -1.95 -4.74 -0.59
N LEU A 175 -1.08 -4.24 0.28
CA LEU A 175 -1.29 -4.26 1.72
C LEU A 175 -2.47 -3.39 2.13
N MET A 176 -2.55 -2.19 1.60
CA MET A 176 -3.65 -1.26 1.87
C MET A 176 -5.00 -1.80 1.34
N ARG A 177 -5.00 -2.46 0.18
CA ARG A 177 -6.17 -3.12 -0.40
C ARG A 177 -6.58 -4.37 0.38
N ALA A 178 -5.64 -5.12 0.94
CA ALA A 178 -5.93 -6.24 1.84
C ALA A 178 -6.65 -5.77 3.12
N ILE A 179 -6.30 -4.59 3.67
CA ILE A 179 -7.06 -3.96 4.77
C ILE A 179 -8.48 -3.64 4.33
N THR A 180 -8.66 -3.06 3.15
CA THR A 180 -9.98 -2.76 2.59
C THR A 180 -10.81 -4.02 2.42
N THR A 181 -10.19 -5.12 1.96
CA THR A 181 -10.84 -6.42 1.81
C THR A 181 -11.34 -6.96 3.16
N ALA A 182 -10.50 -6.94 4.19
CA ALA A 182 -10.89 -7.39 5.53
C ALA A 182 -12.03 -6.54 6.12
N TYR A 183 -11.97 -5.22 5.94
CA TYR A 183 -13.02 -4.31 6.45
C TYR A 183 -14.34 -4.39 5.68
N ALA A 184 -14.34 -4.94 4.45
CA ALA A 184 -15.57 -5.28 3.74
C ALA A 184 -16.29 -6.49 4.37
N GLU A 185 -15.58 -7.38 5.04
CA GLU A 185 -16.10 -8.57 5.72
C GLU A 185 -16.56 -8.26 7.16
N LYS A 186 -17.55 -7.37 7.28
CA LYS A 186 -18.02 -6.77 8.56
C LYS A 186 -18.52 -7.79 9.60
N ASP A 187 -18.94 -8.97 9.16
CA ASP A 187 -19.40 -10.05 10.05
C ASP A 187 -18.25 -10.85 10.65
N HIS A 188 -17.03 -10.65 10.14
CA HIS A 188 -15.85 -11.40 10.52
C HIS A 188 -14.77 -10.53 11.17
N PHE A 189 -14.69 -9.25 10.82
CA PHE A 189 -13.72 -8.31 11.36
C PHE A 189 -14.38 -7.07 11.97
N GLU A 190 -13.90 -6.66 13.13
CA GLU A 190 -14.14 -5.33 13.66
C GLU A 190 -13.16 -4.34 13.04
N LYS A 191 -13.60 -3.07 12.90
CA LYS A 191 -12.66 -1.98 12.59
C LYS A 191 -11.80 -1.74 13.82
N GLY A 192 -10.59 -2.20 13.80
CA GLY A 192 -9.70 -2.18 14.94
C GLY A 192 -8.24 -1.97 14.54
N LYS A 193 -7.34 -2.44 15.38
CA LYS A 193 -5.89 -2.32 15.17
C LYS A 193 -5.45 -3.26 14.04
N VAL A 194 -4.65 -2.72 13.13
CA VAL A 194 -3.97 -3.47 12.07
C VAL A 194 -2.48 -3.40 12.33
N ALA A 195 -1.89 -4.56 12.64
CA ALA A 195 -0.45 -4.69 12.77
C ALA A 195 0.11 -5.48 11.59
N MET A 196 1.33 -5.16 11.19
CA MET A 196 2.03 -5.89 10.15
C MET A 196 3.45 -6.21 10.56
N SER A 197 3.96 -7.35 10.12
CA SER A 197 5.37 -7.70 10.22
C SER A 197 5.93 -8.16 8.88
N GLY A 198 7.21 -7.88 8.67
CA GLY A 198 7.93 -8.35 7.49
C GLY A 198 9.41 -7.96 7.57
N GLY A 199 10.31 -8.81 7.10
CA GLY A 199 11.74 -8.56 7.07
C GLY A 199 12.25 -8.17 5.69
N SER A 200 13.29 -7.34 5.60
CA SER A 200 13.95 -6.94 4.35
C SER A 200 12.97 -6.29 3.36
N LYS A 201 12.81 -6.83 2.17
CA LYS A 201 11.88 -6.34 1.15
C LYS A 201 10.42 -6.34 1.64
N ASN A 202 10.05 -7.29 2.49
CA ASN A 202 8.72 -7.35 3.12
C ASN A 202 8.56 -6.31 4.23
N GLY A 203 9.61 -5.69 4.71
CA GLY A 203 9.59 -4.56 5.63
C GLY A 203 9.45 -3.21 4.91
N ALA A 204 10.04 -3.05 3.73
CA ALA A 204 9.96 -1.81 2.97
C ALA A 204 8.53 -1.46 2.52
N SER A 205 7.78 -2.45 2.03
CA SER A 205 6.40 -2.24 1.58
C SER A 205 5.44 -1.84 2.72
N PRO A 206 5.47 -2.47 3.91
CA PRO A 206 4.71 -2.01 5.07
C PRO A 206 5.08 -0.61 5.53
N SER A 207 6.37 -0.27 5.51
CA SER A 207 6.83 1.06 5.89
C SER A 207 6.28 2.14 4.95
N MET A 208 6.17 1.84 3.66
CA MET A 208 5.48 2.72 2.73
C MET A 208 3.96 2.77 2.96
N ALA A 209 3.34 1.64 3.23
CA ALA A 209 1.89 1.57 3.44
C ALA A 209 1.46 2.34 4.70
N ILE A 210 2.20 2.24 5.82
CA ILE A 210 1.83 2.92 7.08
C ILE A 210 1.94 4.45 6.97
N ILE A 211 2.80 4.97 6.10
CA ILE A 211 2.92 6.41 5.86
C ILE A 211 1.66 6.95 5.15
N HIS A 212 1.03 6.15 4.31
CA HIS A 212 -0.10 6.59 3.48
C HIS A 212 -1.46 6.14 4.02
N ASP A 213 -1.52 5.10 4.86
CA ASP A 213 -2.77 4.52 5.33
C ASP A 213 -2.83 4.46 6.86
N GLU A 214 -3.55 5.40 7.46
CA GLU A 214 -3.76 5.53 8.90
C GLU A 214 -4.49 4.32 9.53
N ARG A 215 -5.11 3.45 8.73
CA ARG A 215 -5.73 2.21 9.22
C ARG A 215 -4.68 1.20 9.71
N MET A 216 -3.46 1.30 9.22
CA MET A 216 -2.32 0.52 9.71
C MET A 216 -1.75 1.17 10.96
N THR A 217 -1.81 0.49 12.09
CA THR A 217 -1.49 1.06 13.41
C THR A 217 -0.11 0.67 13.94
N ALA A 218 0.49 -0.40 13.42
CA ALA A 218 1.83 -0.84 13.80
C ALA A 218 2.52 -1.60 12.68
N VAL A 219 3.82 -1.38 12.55
CA VAL A 219 4.71 -2.12 11.64
C VAL A 219 5.94 -2.58 12.40
N HIS A 220 6.29 -3.84 12.23
CA HIS A 220 7.58 -4.41 12.62
C HIS A 220 8.30 -4.86 11.33
N ALA A 221 9.34 -4.12 10.93
CA ALA A 221 10.10 -4.30 9.70
C ALA A 221 11.54 -4.70 9.98
#